data_a33c376bb842810d7e1f5488bd575fbb
#
_entry.id   a33c376bb842810d7e1f5488bd575fbb
#
_cell.length_a   1.000
_cell.length_b   1.000
_cell.length_c   1.000
_cell.angle_alpha   90.00
_cell.angle_beta   90.00
_cell.angle_gamma   90.00
#
_symmetry.space_group_name_H-M   'P 1'
#
loop_
_entity.id
_entity.type
_entity.pdbx_description
1 polymer ?
#
loop_
_entity_poly.entity_id
_entity_poly.type
_entity_poly.pdbx_seq_one_letter_code
_entity_poly.pdbx_strand_id
1 'polypeptide(L)'
;HLPNMKQESMPISLNFSLLEDYFECPYRFKLSMFYGFEQPVVPALGYGNVLHEIVKNIHIAAMNGEDLTKDDVKRMIDESFYFPYATPKLEENMYKSVTRAINNYVEHNRNDMENVYMAESDVEVDMGDGVRVNGRIDLVKKLNSDGKIAIVDFKTANKEVVESINKEQLKIYALGYQELTGE
;
A
#
# COMPACT_ATOMS: atom_id res chain seq x y z
N HIS A 1 -29.07 -23.71 35.73
CA HIS A 1 -28.58 -23.99 34.35
C HIS A 1 -28.66 -22.70 33.59
N LEU A 2 -27.50 -22.03 33.44
CA LEU A 2 -27.34 -20.96 32.45
C LEU A 2 -27.24 -21.65 31.08
N PRO A 3 -27.98 -21.18 30.09
CA PRO A 3 -27.83 -21.73 28.74
C PRO A 3 -26.37 -21.52 28.25
N ASN A 4 -25.79 -22.57 27.70
CA ASN A 4 -24.51 -22.48 27.00
C ASN A 4 -24.71 -21.49 25.82
N MET A 5 -24.46 -20.23 26.07
CA MET A 5 -24.29 -19.27 24.99
C MET A 5 -23.01 -19.70 24.26
N LYS A 6 -23.16 -20.36 23.10
CA LYS A 6 -22.07 -20.39 22.13
C LYS A 6 -21.71 -18.94 21.88
N GLN A 7 -20.56 -18.52 22.37
CA GLN A 7 -19.95 -17.29 21.93
C GLN A 7 -19.65 -17.50 20.43
N GLU A 8 -20.52 -17.04 19.58
CA GLU A 8 -20.18 -16.86 18.18
C GLU A 8 -19.05 -15.83 18.21
N SER A 9 -17.84 -16.30 17.93
CA SER A 9 -16.69 -15.41 17.79
C SER A 9 -17.01 -14.46 16.63
N MET A 10 -17.15 -13.16 16.92
CA MET A 10 -17.27 -12.17 15.85
C MET A 10 -16.04 -12.26 14.97
N PRO A 11 -16.22 -12.30 13.62
CA PRO A 11 -15.08 -12.32 12.71
C PRO A 11 -14.23 -11.07 12.95
N ILE A 12 -12.93 -11.27 13.08
CA ILE A 12 -11.95 -10.20 13.25
C ILE A 12 -11.35 -9.90 11.89
N SER A 13 -11.50 -8.66 11.43
CA SER A 13 -10.86 -8.17 10.21
C SER A 13 -9.69 -7.26 10.59
N LEU A 14 -8.50 -7.61 10.13
CA LEU A 14 -7.26 -6.89 10.39
C LEU A 14 -6.66 -6.42 9.07
N ASN A 15 -6.08 -5.23 9.06
CA ASN A 15 -5.16 -4.85 7.99
C ASN A 15 -3.71 -5.14 8.40
N PHE A 16 -2.80 -5.10 7.41
CA PHE A 16 -1.40 -5.41 7.69
C PHE A 16 -0.75 -4.44 8.69
N SER A 17 -1.12 -3.15 8.67
CA SER A 17 -0.59 -2.17 9.62
C SER A 17 -0.99 -2.49 11.08
N LEU A 18 -2.19 -3.01 11.30
CA LEU A 18 -2.61 -3.49 12.62
C LEU A 18 -1.81 -4.72 13.07
N LEU A 19 -1.44 -5.61 12.12
CA LEU A 19 -0.55 -6.74 12.43
C LEU A 19 0.86 -6.25 12.76
N GLU A 20 1.39 -5.28 12.04
CA GLU A 20 2.67 -4.63 12.38
C GLU A 20 2.62 -4.05 13.81
N ASP A 21 1.56 -3.31 14.13
CA ASP A 21 1.36 -2.76 15.46
C ASP A 21 1.34 -3.85 16.55
N TYR A 22 0.70 -4.99 16.26
CA TYR A 22 0.69 -6.12 17.20
C TYR A 22 2.08 -6.72 17.41
N PHE A 23 2.85 -6.94 16.34
CA PHE A 23 4.19 -7.52 16.45
C PHE A 23 5.20 -6.56 17.07
N GLU A 24 5.09 -5.25 16.78
CA GLU A 24 5.97 -4.27 17.39
C GLU A 24 5.61 -3.99 18.85
N CYS A 25 4.32 -3.81 19.16
CA CYS A 25 3.84 -3.49 20.48
C CYS A 25 2.38 -3.92 20.66
N PRO A 26 2.09 -5.08 21.27
CA PRO A 26 0.73 -5.55 21.51
C PRO A 26 -0.14 -4.56 22.30
N TYR A 27 0.48 -3.70 23.12
CA TYR A 27 -0.24 -2.65 23.84
C TYR A 27 -0.70 -1.53 22.90
N ARG A 28 0.12 -1.11 21.92
CA ARG A 28 -0.25 -0.16 20.88
C ARG A 28 -1.39 -0.71 20.04
N PHE A 29 -1.29 -1.95 19.59
CA PHE A 29 -2.37 -2.67 18.89
C PHE A 29 -3.67 -2.65 19.70
N LYS A 30 -3.61 -2.97 20.99
CA LYS A 30 -4.79 -2.92 21.89
C LYS A 30 -5.42 -1.53 21.92
N LEU A 31 -4.62 -0.49 22.05
CA LEU A 31 -5.12 0.89 22.07
C LEU A 31 -5.78 1.28 20.74
N SER A 32 -5.16 0.96 19.63
CA SER A 32 -5.71 1.25 18.30
C SER A 32 -6.96 0.43 18.01
N MET A 33 -6.88 -0.89 18.16
CA MET A 33 -7.93 -1.81 17.73
C MET A 33 -9.18 -1.75 18.62
N PHE A 34 -9.01 -1.69 19.95
CA PHE A 34 -10.13 -1.80 20.89
C PHE A 34 -10.60 -0.47 21.45
N TYR A 35 -9.73 0.53 21.47
CA TYR A 35 -10.06 1.84 22.06
C TYR A 35 -10.08 2.98 21.05
N GLY A 36 -9.77 2.71 19.76
CA GLY A 36 -9.83 3.71 18.70
C GLY A 36 -8.78 4.82 18.82
N PHE A 37 -7.66 4.56 19.50
CA PHE A 37 -6.56 5.53 19.56
C PHE A 37 -5.86 5.58 18.21
N GLU A 38 -5.92 6.73 17.56
CA GLU A 38 -5.20 7.00 16.33
C GLU A 38 -3.95 7.83 16.60
N GLN A 39 -2.89 7.55 15.85
CA GLN A 39 -1.70 8.39 15.91
C GLN A 39 -2.00 9.77 15.29
N PRO A 40 -1.42 10.85 15.82
CA PRO A 40 -1.56 12.18 15.22
C PRO A 40 -1.10 12.15 13.76
N VAL A 41 -1.89 12.77 12.87
CA VAL A 41 -1.51 12.92 11.47
C VAL A 41 -0.27 13.81 11.38
N VAL A 42 0.82 13.25 10.90
CA VAL A 42 2.06 13.98 10.66
C VAL A 42 2.27 14.19 9.16
N PRO A 43 2.87 15.32 8.71
CA PRO A 43 3.09 15.59 7.28
C PRO A 43 3.83 14.47 6.55
N ALA A 44 4.71 13.73 7.23
CA ALA A 44 5.44 12.61 6.65
C ALA A 44 4.52 11.45 6.19
N LEU A 45 3.40 11.19 6.87
CA LEU A 45 2.40 10.22 6.45
C LEU A 45 1.70 10.63 5.15
N GLY A 46 1.40 11.93 5.00
CA GLY A 46 0.83 12.46 3.78
C GLY A 46 1.77 12.33 2.57
N TYR A 47 3.08 12.46 2.78
CA TYR A 47 4.08 12.33 1.72
C TYR A 47 4.06 10.94 1.06
N GLY A 48 4.03 9.89 1.86
CA GLY A 48 3.92 8.52 1.37
C GLY A 48 2.63 8.30 0.55
N ASN A 49 1.50 8.71 1.09
CA ASN A 49 0.20 8.54 0.44
C ASN A 49 0.14 9.28 -0.92
N VAL A 50 0.68 10.49 -1.00
CA VAL A 50 0.74 11.25 -2.26
C VAL A 50 1.60 10.53 -3.30
N LEU A 51 2.77 10.01 -2.91
CA LEU A 51 3.62 9.25 -3.84
C LEU A 51 2.91 7.98 -4.33
N HIS A 52 2.27 7.21 -3.45
CA HIS A 52 1.51 6.01 -3.82
C HIS A 52 0.39 6.35 -4.81
N GLU A 53 -0.40 7.40 -4.52
CA GLU A 53 -1.50 7.81 -5.41
C GLU A 53 -1.02 8.23 -6.80
N ILE A 54 0.07 8.98 -6.88
CA ILE A 54 0.64 9.39 -8.18
C ILE A 54 1.17 8.17 -8.94
N VAL A 55 1.93 7.29 -8.29
CA VAL A 55 2.49 6.09 -8.92
C VAL A 55 1.37 5.17 -9.40
N LYS A 56 0.32 4.98 -8.62
CA LYS A 56 -0.89 4.27 -9.03
C LYS A 56 -1.47 4.84 -10.32
N ASN A 57 -1.72 6.16 -10.37
CA ASN A 57 -2.31 6.81 -11.53
C ASN A 57 -1.44 6.66 -12.78
N ILE A 58 -0.12 6.75 -12.62
CA ILE A 58 0.86 6.47 -13.69
C ILE A 58 0.70 5.04 -14.22
N HIS A 59 0.62 4.04 -13.33
CA HIS A 59 0.49 2.66 -13.76
C HIS A 59 -0.87 2.36 -14.38
N ILE A 60 -1.95 2.93 -13.86
CA ILE A 60 -3.27 2.78 -14.47
C ILE A 60 -3.28 3.35 -15.89
N ALA A 61 -2.71 4.53 -16.10
CA ALA A 61 -2.59 5.13 -17.43
C ALA A 61 -1.75 4.25 -18.38
N ALA A 62 -0.61 3.75 -17.91
CA ALA A 62 0.23 2.84 -18.68
C ALA A 62 -0.49 1.51 -19.05
N MET A 63 -1.25 0.92 -18.11
CA MET A 63 -2.07 -0.28 -18.36
C MET A 63 -3.16 -0.02 -19.39
N ASN A 64 -3.69 1.20 -19.47
CA ASN A 64 -4.65 1.63 -20.47
C ASN A 64 -4.01 1.92 -21.85
N GLY A 65 -2.69 1.80 -21.98
CA GLY A 65 -1.95 2.08 -23.21
C GLY A 65 -1.74 3.57 -23.50
N GLU A 66 -1.86 4.43 -22.48
CA GLU A 66 -1.61 5.86 -22.60
C GLU A 66 -0.11 6.14 -22.66
N ASP A 67 0.33 6.90 -23.67
CA ASP A 67 1.72 7.38 -23.73
C ASP A 67 1.88 8.60 -22.79
N LEU A 68 2.49 8.36 -21.65
CA LEU A 68 2.65 9.37 -20.61
C LEU A 68 3.70 10.41 -21.01
N THR A 69 3.23 11.62 -21.28
CA THR A 69 4.09 12.78 -21.49
C THR A 69 4.54 13.38 -20.14
N LYS A 70 5.55 14.25 -20.19
CA LYS A 70 5.98 14.99 -18.99
C LYS A 70 4.88 15.88 -18.42
N ASP A 71 4.01 16.42 -19.29
CA ASP A 71 2.89 17.27 -18.88
C ASP A 71 1.80 16.45 -18.21
N ASP A 72 1.54 15.21 -18.65
CA ASP A 72 0.62 14.29 -17.98
C ASP A 72 1.10 13.92 -16.59
N VAL A 73 2.38 13.57 -16.46
CA VAL A 73 2.98 13.28 -15.15
C VAL A 73 2.89 14.49 -14.23
N LYS A 74 3.18 15.69 -14.75
CA LYS A 74 3.05 16.93 -13.97
C LYS A 74 1.62 17.16 -13.52
N ARG A 75 0.65 16.96 -14.39
CA ARG A 75 -0.79 17.08 -14.06
C ARG A 75 -1.18 16.10 -12.94
N MET A 76 -0.78 14.83 -13.03
CA MET A 76 -1.04 13.84 -11.99
C MET A 76 -0.44 14.25 -10.63
N ILE A 77 0.76 14.85 -10.64
CA ILE A 77 1.36 15.41 -9.42
C ILE A 77 0.49 16.54 -8.88
N ASP A 78 0.12 17.50 -9.71
CA ASP A 78 -0.64 18.69 -9.29
C ASP A 78 -2.03 18.29 -8.74
N GLU A 79 -2.69 17.29 -9.33
CA GLU A 79 -4.01 16.79 -8.91
C GLU A 79 -3.95 15.99 -7.59
N SER A 80 -2.89 15.24 -7.36
CA SER A 80 -2.74 14.39 -6.17
C SER A 80 -2.05 15.10 -5.00
N PHE A 81 -1.42 16.25 -5.25
CA PHE A 81 -0.64 16.96 -4.25
C PHE A 81 -1.55 17.73 -3.27
N TYR A 82 -1.69 17.18 -2.06
CA TYR A 82 -2.51 17.79 -1.02
C TYR A 82 -1.93 17.56 0.37
N PHE A 83 -1.57 18.65 1.06
CA PHE A 83 -0.97 18.65 2.41
C PHE A 83 -1.64 19.69 3.32
N PRO A 84 -2.81 19.40 3.88
CA PRO A 84 -3.64 20.40 4.57
C PRO A 84 -3.00 20.97 5.86
N TYR A 85 -2.00 20.27 6.42
CA TYR A 85 -1.35 20.68 7.67
C TYR A 85 0.09 21.13 7.47
N ALA A 86 0.55 21.30 6.24
CA ALA A 86 1.89 21.80 5.94
C ALA A 86 1.93 23.34 5.99
N THR A 87 3.04 23.88 6.48
CA THR A 87 3.32 25.30 6.29
C THR A 87 3.66 25.56 4.82
N PRO A 88 3.46 26.79 4.28
CA PRO A 88 3.75 27.07 2.87
C PRO A 88 5.17 26.69 2.43
N LYS A 89 6.17 26.91 3.30
CA LYS A 89 7.56 26.52 3.02
C LYS A 89 7.76 25.01 3.01
N LEU A 90 7.09 24.29 3.90
CA LEU A 90 7.14 22.83 3.93
C LEU A 90 6.46 22.25 2.70
N GLU A 91 5.30 22.77 2.34
CA GLU A 91 4.54 22.40 1.15
C GLU A 91 5.38 22.57 -0.13
N GLU A 92 6.03 23.71 -0.32
CA GLU A 92 6.94 23.95 -1.44
C GLU A 92 8.09 22.91 -1.50
N ASN A 93 8.71 22.61 -0.36
CA ASN A 93 9.78 21.61 -0.30
C ASN A 93 9.27 20.20 -0.60
N MET A 94 8.08 19.84 -0.09
CA MET A 94 7.45 18.56 -0.35
C MET A 94 7.08 18.42 -1.82
N TYR A 95 6.53 19.47 -2.45
CA TYR A 95 6.23 19.48 -3.87
C TYR A 95 7.47 19.22 -4.73
N LYS A 96 8.58 19.91 -4.44
CA LYS A 96 9.87 19.69 -5.14
C LYS A 96 10.37 18.27 -4.94
N SER A 97 10.23 17.74 -3.74
CA SER A 97 10.66 16.37 -3.43
C SER A 97 9.81 15.31 -4.13
N VAL A 98 8.47 15.46 -4.12
CA VAL A 98 7.53 14.60 -4.86
C VAL A 98 7.84 14.64 -6.35
N THR A 99 7.95 15.84 -6.93
CA THR A 99 8.23 16.02 -8.36
C THR A 99 9.52 15.32 -8.77
N ARG A 100 10.58 15.47 -7.98
CA ARG A 100 11.86 14.80 -8.24
C ARG A 100 11.74 13.28 -8.13
N ALA A 101 11.08 12.77 -7.08
CA ALA A 101 10.91 11.34 -6.86
C ALA A 101 10.12 10.69 -8.00
N ILE A 102 8.99 11.29 -8.39
CA ILE A 102 8.13 10.80 -9.47
C ILE A 102 8.83 10.84 -10.83
N ASN A 103 9.51 11.93 -11.17
CA ASN A 103 10.25 12.01 -12.43
C ASN A 103 11.35 10.95 -12.51
N ASN A 104 12.11 10.76 -11.43
CA ASN A 104 13.11 9.68 -11.35
C ASN A 104 12.47 8.30 -11.49
N TYR A 105 11.32 8.08 -10.83
CA TYR A 105 10.60 6.83 -10.92
C TYR A 105 10.17 6.52 -12.36
N VAL A 106 9.54 7.47 -13.04
CA VAL A 106 9.11 7.32 -14.44
C VAL A 106 10.28 7.07 -15.36
N GLU A 107 11.38 7.81 -15.21
CA GLU A 107 12.58 7.65 -16.03
C GLU A 107 13.18 6.23 -15.91
N HIS A 108 13.29 5.72 -14.69
CA HIS A 108 13.91 4.41 -14.44
C HIS A 108 13.00 3.22 -14.74
N ASN A 109 11.67 3.39 -14.68
CA ASN A 109 10.72 2.31 -14.83
C ASN A 109 9.93 2.34 -16.13
N ARG A 110 10.18 3.28 -17.05
CA ARG A 110 9.40 3.46 -18.27
C ARG A 110 9.24 2.15 -19.07
N ASN A 111 10.32 1.41 -19.27
CA ASN A 111 10.32 0.16 -20.04
C ASN A 111 9.65 -1.02 -19.28
N ASP A 112 9.45 -0.89 -17.99
CA ASP A 112 8.89 -1.93 -17.13
C ASP A 112 7.40 -1.69 -16.81
N MET A 113 6.87 -0.52 -17.15
CA MET A 113 5.46 -0.18 -16.92
C MET A 113 4.51 -1.04 -17.75
N GLU A 114 4.92 -1.47 -18.94
CA GLU A 114 4.13 -2.36 -19.80
C GLU A 114 3.93 -3.77 -19.20
N ASN A 115 4.79 -4.16 -18.26
CA ASN A 115 4.72 -5.45 -17.59
C ASN A 115 3.72 -5.46 -16.42
N VAL A 116 3.23 -4.31 -16.00
CA VAL A 116 2.24 -4.20 -14.91
C VAL A 116 0.86 -4.56 -15.46
N TYR A 117 0.16 -5.46 -14.78
CA TYR A 117 -1.19 -5.86 -15.17
C TYR A 117 -2.22 -5.74 -14.05
N MET A 118 -1.78 -5.48 -12.81
CA MET A 118 -2.66 -5.10 -11.71
C MET A 118 -2.01 -3.99 -10.89
N ALA A 119 -2.80 -3.00 -10.50
CA ALA A 119 -2.40 -1.92 -9.62
C ALA A 119 -3.45 -1.70 -8.54
N GLU A 120 -3.02 -1.44 -7.30
CA GLU A 120 -3.89 -1.15 -6.16
C GLU A 120 -5.01 -2.18 -5.96
N SER A 121 -4.66 -3.45 -5.97
CA SER A 121 -5.62 -4.55 -5.87
C SER A 121 -5.87 -4.92 -4.42
N ASP A 122 -7.13 -4.79 -3.99
CA ASP A 122 -7.53 -5.22 -2.66
C ASP A 122 -7.54 -6.76 -2.59
N VAL A 123 -6.95 -7.29 -1.52
CA VAL A 123 -6.90 -8.71 -1.23
C VAL A 123 -7.39 -8.97 0.19
N GLU A 124 -8.03 -10.11 0.38
CA GLU A 124 -8.45 -10.60 1.68
C GLU A 124 -8.00 -12.06 1.81
N VAL A 125 -7.40 -12.40 2.93
CA VAL A 125 -6.93 -13.76 3.24
C VAL A 125 -7.64 -14.26 4.49
N ASP A 126 -8.27 -15.41 4.40
CA ASP A 126 -8.85 -16.10 5.55
C ASP A 126 -7.74 -16.87 6.30
N MET A 127 -7.42 -16.40 7.51
CA MET A 127 -6.41 -17.02 8.35
C MET A 127 -6.95 -18.16 9.23
N GLY A 128 -8.25 -18.47 9.10
CA GLY A 128 -8.93 -19.44 9.95
C GLY A 128 -9.46 -18.84 11.26
N ASP A 129 -10.24 -19.64 11.99
CA ASP A 129 -10.83 -19.27 13.31
C ASP A 129 -11.59 -17.92 13.30
N GLY A 130 -12.12 -17.49 12.15
CA GLY A 130 -12.84 -16.23 11.98
C GLY A 130 -11.93 -15.00 11.89
N VAL A 131 -10.63 -15.16 11.65
CA VAL A 131 -9.69 -14.06 11.44
C VAL A 131 -9.45 -13.89 9.96
N ARG A 132 -9.62 -12.65 9.46
CA ARG A 132 -9.31 -12.25 8.09
C ARG A 132 -8.28 -11.14 8.07
N VAL A 133 -7.38 -11.21 7.11
CA VAL A 133 -6.39 -10.16 6.88
C VAL A 133 -6.63 -9.52 5.54
N ASN A 134 -6.91 -8.22 5.57
CA ASN A 134 -7.10 -7.41 4.39
C ASN A 134 -5.82 -6.67 4.05
N GLY A 135 -5.52 -6.54 2.79
CA GLY A 135 -4.41 -5.77 2.28
C GLY A 135 -4.69 -5.19 0.92
N ARG A 136 -3.77 -4.37 0.46
CA ARG A 136 -3.79 -3.84 -0.89
C ARG A 136 -2.42 -4.02 -1.50
N ILE A 137 -2.37 -4.73 -2.62
CA ILE A 137 -1.16 -4.93 -3.39
C ILE A 137 -0.95 -3.70 -4.26
N ASP A 138 0.20 -3.03 -4.12
CA ASP A 138 0.49 -1.82 -4.89
C ASP A 138 0.57 -2.14 -6.39
N LEU A 139 1.39 -3.14 -6.78
CA LEU A 139 1.48 -3.59 -8.17
C LEU A 139 1.69 -5.11 -8.27
N VAL A 140 1.18 -5.69 -9.36
CA VAL A 140 1.55 -7.02 -9.83
C VAL A 140 2.11 -6.90 -11.24
N LYS A 141 3.31 -7.42 -11.44
CA LYS A 141 4.05 -7.37 -12.71
C LYS A 141 4.30 -8.76 -13.27
N LYS A 142 4.28 -8.89 -14.59
CA LYS A 142 4.79 -10.06 -15.28
C LYS A 142 6.31 -9.93 -15.43
N LEU A 143 7.06 -10.93 -14.97
CA LEU A 143 8.53 -10.89 -15.03
C LEU A 143 9.08 -11.33 -16.38
N ASN A 144 8.43 -12.30 -17.03
CA ASN A 144 8.89 -12.87 -18.31
C ASN A 144 7.73 -13.57 -19.01
N SER A 145 8.02 -14.09 -20.24
CA SER A 145 7.12 -14.97 -21.01
C SER A 145 6.74 -16.28 -20.29
N ASP A 146 7.43 -16.64 -19.21
CA ASP A 146 7.24 -17.91 -18.49
C ASP A 146 6.08 -17.87 -17.49
N GLY A 147 5.28 -16.81 -17.47
CA GLY A 147 4.13 -16.64 -16.57
C GLY A 147 4.49 -16.31 -15.13
N LYS A 148 5.77 -16.07 -14.82
CA LYS A 148 6.19 -15.64 -13.47
C LYS A 148 5.71 -14.22 -13.20
N ILE A 149 5.22 -14.02 -12.00
CA ILE A 149 4.78 -12.70 -11.52
C ILE A 149 5.68 -12.19 -10.39
N ALA A 150 5.69 -10.88 -10.21
CA ALA A 150 6.24 -10.21 -9.05
C ALA A 150 5.18 -9.34 -8.38
N ILE A 151 5.04 -9.49 -7.08
CA ILE A 151 4.27 -8.59 -6.24
C ILE A 151 5.22 -7.51 -5.75
N VAL A 152 4.86 -6.26 -5.98
CA VAL A 152 5.64 -5.09 -5.61
C VAL A 152 4.87 -4.28 -4.58
N ASP A 153 5.54 -3.90 -3.52
CA ASP A 153 5.04 -3.03 -2.46
C ASP A 153 5.99 -1.82 -2.34
N PHE A 154 5.45 -0.61 -2.48
CA PHE A 154 6.23 0.61 -2.42
C PHE A 154 6.48 1.05 -0.99
N LYS A 155 7.73 1.29 -0.67
CA LYS A 155 8.13 1.83 0.64
C LYS A 155 8.75 3.21 0.48
N THR A 156 8.14 4.19 1.11
CA THR A 156 8.57 5.59 1.05
C THR A 156 9.41 6.03 2.25
N ALA A 157 9.54 5.17 3.25
CA ALA A 157 10.26 5.49 4.49
C ALA A 157 11.73 5.06 4.43
N ASN A 158 12.62 5.97 4.86
CA ASN A 158 14.05 5.68 5.10
C ASN A 158 14.30 4.83 6.36
N LYS A 159 13.27 4.24 6.96
CA LYS A 159 13.48 3.34 8.08
C LYS A 159 13.90 1.98 7.53
N GLU A 160 14.95 1.43 8.11
CA GLU A 160 15.18 0.00 8.09
C GLU A 160 13.97 -0.67 8.78
N VAL A 161 12.91 -0.84 8.02
CA VAL A 161 11.77 -1.67 8.46
C VAL A 161 12.34 -3.06 8.60
N VAL A 162 12.06 -3.70 9.72
CA VAL A 162 12.56 -5.04 10.02
C VAL A 162 12.25 -5.92 8.82
N GLU A 163 13.27 -6.38 8.11
CA GLU A 163 13.17 -7.15 6.84
C GLU A 163 12.21 -8.34 6.95
N SER A 164 12.09 -8.92 8.17
CA SER A 164 11.15 -9.98 8.47
C SER A 164 9.68 -9.57 8.31
N ILE A 165 9.30 -8.35 8.72
CA ILE A 165 7.91 -7.86 8.64
C ILE A 165 7.51 -7.65 7.18
N ASN A 166 8.39 -7.06 6.37
CA ASN A 166 8.15 -6.90 4.93
C ASN A 166 7.98 -8.25 4.21
N LYS A 167 8.75 -9.27 4.61
CA LYS A 167 8.63 -10.62 4.05
C LYS A 167 7.27 -11.25 4.40
N GLU A 168 6.78 -11.08 5.62
CA GLU A 168 5.46 -11.59 6.00
C GLU A 168 4.33 -10.86 5.27
N GLN A 169 4.44 -9.54 5.07
CA GLN A 169 3.50 -8.78 4.24
C GLN A 169 3.40 -9.34 2.82
N LEU A 170 4.55 -9.53 2.17
CA LEU A 170 4.60 -10.08 0.82
C LEU A 170 4.04 -11.51 0.72
N LYS A 171 4.22 -12.35 1.76
CA LYS A 171 3.60 -13.68 1.82
C LYS A 171 2.07 -13.60 1.89
N ILE A 172 1.54 -12.71 2.74
CA ILE A 172 0.09 -12.48 2.85
C ILE A 172 -0.46 -11.98 1.51
N TYR A 173 0.24 -11.05 0.86
CA TYR A 173 -0.14 -10.56 -0.46
C TYR A 173 -0.10 -11.65 -1.54
N ALA A 174 0.88 -12.55 -1.49
CA ALA A 174 0.95 -13.69 -2.40
C ALA A 174 -0.24 -14.66 -2.19
N LEU A 175 -0.60 -14.95 -0.94
CA LEU A 175 -1.78 -15.75 -0.64
C LEU A 175 -3.06 -15.07 -1.12
N GLY A 176 -3.22 -13.76 -0.82
CA GLY A 176 -4.39 -13.00 -1.28
C GLY A 176 -4.47 -12.91 -2.81
N TYR A 177 -3.34 -12.79 -3.49
CA TYR A 177 -3.28 -12.86 -4.95
C TYR A 177 -3.76 -14.23 -5.46
N GLN A 178 -3.28 -15.30 -4.86
CA GLN A 178 -3.68 -16.66 -5.21
C GLN A 178 -5.19 -16.90 -4.99
N GLU A 179 -5.74 -16.41 -3.88
CA GLU A 179 -7.19 -16.51 -3.63
C GLU A 179 -8.01 -15.69 -4.65
N LEU A 180 -7.50 -14.53 -5.06
CA LEU A 180 -8.17 -13.64 -6.00
C LEU A 180 -8.15 -14.20 -7.44
N THR A 181 -7.03 -14.78 -7.87
CA THR A 181 -6.80 -15.17 -9.27
C THR A 181 -6.89 -16.67 -9.51
N GLY A 182 -6.70 -17.49 -8.49
CA GLY A 182 -6.59 -18.94 -8.59
C GLY A 182 -5.22 -19.44 -9.09
N GLU A 183 -4.23 -18.54 -9.21
CA GLU A 183 -2.86 -18.80 -9.70
C GLU A 183 -1.84 -18.85 -8.56
#